data_6f388f40714cf528af0a9dd9728da556
#
_entry.id   6f388f40714cf528af0a9dd9728da556
#
_cell.length_a   1.000
_cell.length_b   1.000
_cell.length_c   1.000
_cell.angle_alpha   90.00
_cell.angle_beta   90.00
_cell.angle_gamma   90.00
#
_symmetry.space_group_name_H-M   'P 1'
#
loop_
_entity.id
_entity.type
_entity.pdbx_description
1 polymer ?
#
loop_
_entity_poly.entity_id
_entity_poly.type
_entity_poly.pdbx_seq_one_letter_code
_entity_poly.pdbx_strand_id
1 'polypeptide(L)'
;FYNTPARLKYLKSETTELNNCVQFIEKLSLANPTIAFTLTNNDRTVVKTSGSGNLLKTIHEIYGLNVSSNMLEIKASSDDFEITGFIGKPGILKKNRNHFNTFVNGRIVRNNEINRAINDAYNTYKHEGFYPIVVINIATDPTLVDVNIHPTKQDIKMSKMDELTSCLLYTSPSPRDPK
;
A
#
# COMPACT_ATOMS: atom_id res chain seq x y z
N PHE A 1 25.64 2.83 11.15
CA PHE A 1 26.81 3.45 10.50
C PHE A 1 27.86 3.95 11.49
N TYR A 2 27.75 3.55 12.74
CA TYR A 2 28.67 3.98 13.79
C TYR A 2 30.12 3.68 13.44
N ASN A 3 30.38 2.47 12.88
CA ASN A 3 31.73 2.04 12.51
C ASN A 3 32.06 2.25 11.03
N THR A 4 31.24 3.00 10.30
CA THR A 4 31.44 3.23 8.87
C THR A 4 31.26 4.71 8.55
N PRO A 5 32.18 5.58 9.00
CA PRO A 5 32.01 7.04 8.82
C PRO A 5 31.92 7.46 7.35
N ALA A 6 32.51 6.71 6.42
CA ALA A 6 32.39 7.02 5.01
C ALA A 6 30.94 6.92 4.49
N ARG A 7 30.12 6.08 5.09
CA ARG A 7 28.72 5.92 4.70
C ARG A 7 27.83 7.05 5.21
N LEU A 8 28.24 7.72 6.29
CA LEU A 8 27.47 8.86 6.83
C LEU A 8 27.36 10.00 5.82
N LYS A 9 28.31 10.14 4.90
CA LYS A 9 28.28 11.15 3.85
C LYS A 9 27.11 10.95 2.87
N TYR A 10 26.61 9.75 2.76
CA TYR A 10 25.54 9.39 1.82
C TYR A 10 24.17 9.32 2.48
N LEU A 11 24.09 9.46 3.81
CA LEU A 11 22.82 9.49 4.51
C LEU A 11 22.11 10.82 4.27
N LYS A 12 20.82 10.73 4.08
CA LYS A 12 19.96 11.90 4.07
C LYS A 12 19.83 12.43 5.49
N SER A 13 19.12 13.55 5.69
CA SER A 13 18.87 14.08 7.02
C SER A 13 18.21 13.02 7.92
N GLU A 14 18.41 13.13 9.21
CA GLU A 14 17.79 12.21 10.18
C GLU A 14 16.28 12.15 10.01
N THR A 15 15.64 13.30 9.79
CA THR A 15 14.19 13.37 9.56
C THR A 15 13.79 12.59 8.32
N THR A 16 14.53 12.71 7.23
CA THR A 16 14.25 11.97 5.99
C THR A 16 14.42 10.48 6.18
N GLU A 17 15.47 10.05 6.85
CA GLU A 17 15.71 8.64 7.11
C GLU A 17 14.64 8.04 8.03
N LEU A 18 14.24 8.78 9.06
CA LEU A 18 13.16 8.36 9.95
C LEU A 18 11.86 8.20 9.17
N ASN A 19 11.51 9.15 8.31
CA ASN A 19 10.31 9.08 7.51
C ASN A 19 10.32 7.87 6.58
N ASN A 20 11.46 7.54 5.99
CA ASN A 20 11.61 6.34 5.15
C ASN A 20 11.38 5.07 5.96
N CYS A 21 11.92 5.00 7.17
CA CYS A 21 11.70 3.87 8.07
C CYS A 21 10.24 3.73 8.46
N VAL A 22 9.60 4.85 8.79
CA VAL A 22 8.17 4.87 9.16
C VAL A 22 7.33 4.32 8.01
N GLN A 23 7.53 4.83 6.80
CA GLN A 23 6.79 4.37 5.63
C GLN A 23 7.00 2.88 5.37
N PHE A 24 8.22 2.41 5.50
CA PHE A 24 8.53 0.99 5.28
C PHE A 24 7.81 0.10 6.30
N ILE A 25 7.87 0.45 7.58
CA ILE A 25 7.21 -0.30 8.64
C ILE A 25 5.69 -0.25 8.50
N GLU A 26 5.14 0.89 8.11
CA GLU A 26 3.71 1.01 7.84
C GLU A 26 3.27 0.05 6.73
N LYS A 27 4.03 0.00 5.64
CA LYS A 27 3.73 -0.93 4.54
C LYS A 27 3.87 -2.39 4.95
N LEU A 28 4.90 -2.72 5.72
CA LEU A 28 5.05 -4.08 6.26
C LEU A 28 3.89 -4.47 7.15
N SER A 29 3.43 -3.55 7.99
CA SER A 29 2.30 -3.79 8.89
C SER A 29 1.01 -4.06 8.12
N LEU A 30 0.78 -3.30 7.06
CA LEU A 30 -0.39 -3.48 6.19
C LEU A 30 -0.33 -4.79 5.41
N ALA A 31 0.87 -5.22 5.02
CA ALA A 31 1.07 -6.50 4.33
C ALA A 31 0.91 -7.69 5.28
N ASN A 32 1.12 -7.48 6.58
CA ASN A 32 1.11 -8.55 7.59
C ASN A 32 0.26 -8.16 8.80
N PRO A 33 -1.07 -8.10 8.64
CA PRO A 33 -1.96 -7.66 9.73
C PRO A 33 -1.93 -8.56 10.98
N THR A 34 -1.42 -9.78 10.84
CA THR A 34 -1.33 -10.73 11.95
C THR A 34 -0.06 -10.56 12.78
N ILE A 35 0.87 -9.71 12.34
CA ILE A 35 2.13 -9.48 13.03
C ILE A 35 2.11 -8.11 13.70
N ALA A 36 2.49 -8.07 14.97
CA ALA A 36 2.64 -6.82 15.70
C ALA A 36 3.99 -6.18 15.38
N PHE A 37 3.97 -4.92 15.01
CA PHE A 37 5.19 -4.15 14.73
C PHE A 37 5.29 -2.99 15.70
N THR A 38 6.50 -2.68 16.13
CA THR A 38 6.78 -1.48 16.93
C THR A 38 8.07 -0.84 16.39
N LEU A 39 7.98 0.42 16.04
CA LEU A 39 9.14 1.22 15.65
C LEU A 39 9.33 2.31 16.68
N THR A 40 10.53 2.39 17.25
CA THR A 40 10.88 3.42 18.23
C THR A 40 12.02 4.28 17.71
N ASN A 41 12.03 5.52 18.14
CA ASN A 41 13.10 6.48 17.86
C ASN A 41 13.35 7.32 19.11
N ASN A 42 14.59 7.24 19.64
CA ASN A 42 14.97 7.97 20.88
C ASN A 42 13.97 7.71 22.01
N ASP A 43 13.66 6.44 22.26
CA ASP A 43 12.76 5.96 23.31
C ASP A 43 11.29 6.38 23.13
N ARG A 44 10.94 6.93 21.97
CA ARG A 44 9.56 7.24 21.63
C ARG A 44 9.02 6.22 20.61
N THR A 45 7.81 5.76 20.86
CA THR A 45 7.12 4.89 19.89
C THR A 45 6.61 5.73 18.73
N VAL A 46 7.06 5.40 17.54
CA VAL A 46 6.69 6.11 16.30
C VAL A 46 5.58 5.38 15.56
N VAL A 47 5.68 4.06 15.48
CA VAL A 47 4.66 3.20 14.85
C VAL A 47 4.43 2.02 15.77
N LYS A 48 3.16 1.66 15.97
CA LYS A 48 2.81 0.48 16.74
C LYS A 48 1.53 -0.15 16.19
N THR A 49 1.61 -1.45 15.89
CA THR A 49 0.46 -2.23 15.45
C THR A 49 0.29 -3.44 16.35
N SER A 50 -0.95 -3.88 16.52
CA SER A 50 -1.30 -4.92 17.48
C SER A 50 -1.19 -6.35 16.94
N GLY A 51 -1.13 -6.51 15.61
CA GLY A 51 -1.10 -7.86 15.01
C GLY A 51 -2.43 -8.61 15.16
N SER A 52 -3.54 -7.89 15.18
CA SER A 52 -4.87 -8.48 15.42
C SER A 52 -5.38 -9.39 14.30
N GLY A 53 -4.78 -9.31 13.12
CA GLY A 53 -5.27 -10.02 11.93
C GLY A 53 -6.37 -9.28 11.18
N ASN A 54 -6.85 -8.16 11.71
CA ASN A 54 -7.87 -7.34 11.07
C ASN A 54 -7.21 -6.17 10.33
N LEU A 55 -7.29 -6.19 8.99
CA LEU A 55 -6.63 -5.17 8.16
C LEU A 55 -7.17 -3.77 8.44
N LEU A 56 -8.49 -3.62 8.64
CA LEU A 56 -9.06 -2.31 8.93
C LEU A 56 -8.56 -1.76 10.26
N LYS A 57 -8.36 -2.61 11.25
CA LYS A 57 -7.77 -2.21 12.52
C LYS A 57 -6.32 -1.76 12.34
N THR A 58 -5.55 -2.45 11.51
CA THR A 58 -4.18 -2.04 11.18
C THR A 58 -4.17 -0.69 10.48
N ILE A 59 -5.09 -0.46 9.55
CA ILE A 59 -5.26 0.84 8.89
C ILE A 59 -5.55 1.93 9.93
N HIS A 60 -6.43 1.65 10.88
CA HIS A 60 -6.74 2.59 11.96
C HIS A 60 -5.51 2.90 12.81
N GLU A 61 -4.71 1.90 13.13
CA GLU A 61 -3.50 2.07 13.94
C GLU A 61 -2.43 2.90 13.24
N ILE A 62 -2.39 2.83 11.90
CA ILE A 62 -1.41 3.56 11.09
C ILE A 62 -1.90 4.95 10.69
N TYR A 63 -3.11 5.05 10.19
CA TYR A 63 -3.66 6.27 9.59
C TYR A 63 -4.62 7.04 10.49
N GLY A 64 -5.14 6.41 11.54
CA GLY A 64 -6.10 7.03 12.44
C GLY A 64 -7.56 6.86 12.05
N LEU A 65 -8.44 7.34 12.91
CA LEU A 65 -9.88 7.15 12.77
C LEU A 65 -10.46 7.85 11.52
N ASN A 66 -9.96 9.05 11.22
CA ASN A 66 -10.46 9.80 10.08
C ASN A 66 -10.29 9.02 8.75
N VAL A 67 -9.20 8.30 8.61
CA VAL A 67 -8.94 7.48 7.43
C VAL A 67 -9.72 6.17 7.53
N SER A 68 -9.61 5.45 8.64
CA SER A 68 -10.22 4.12 8.75
C SER A 68 -11.74 4.15 8.62
N SER A 69 -12.40 5.21 9.08
CA SER A 69 -13.84 5.35 8.97
C SER A 69 -14.31 5.76 7.56
N ASN A 70 -13.38 6.16 6.68
CA ASN A 70 -13.67 6.57 5.32
C ASN A 70 -13.04 5.62 4.28
N MET A 71 -12.82 4.38 4.65
CA MET A 71 -12.33 3.35 3.73
C MET A 71 -13.48 2.48 3.25
N LEU A 72 -13.43 2.11 1.98
CA LEU A 72 -14.38 1.19 1.37
C LEU A 72 -13.71 -0.16 1.14
N GLU A 73 -14.36 -1.24 1.57
CA GLU A 73 -13.85 -2.57 1.32
C GLU A 73 -13.96 -2.93 -0.15
N ILE A 74 -12.89 -3.53 -0.69
CA ILE A 74 -12.85 -4.03 -2.06
C ILE A 74 -12.70 -5.53 -2.01
N LYS A 75 -13.50 -6.23 -2.81
CA LYS A 75 -13.42 -7.68 -2.94
C LYS A 75 -13.77 -8.05 -4.36
N ALA A 76 -12.84 -8.71 -5.04
CA ALA A 76 -13.05 -9.16 -6.41
C ALA A 76 -12.25 -10.43 -6.65
N SER A 77 -12.70 -11.22 -7.62
CA SER A 77 -11.99 -12.41 -8.01
C SER A 77 -12.19 -12.68 -9.50
N SER A 78 -11.16 -13.28 -10.10
CA SER A 78 -11.21 -13.85 -11.44
C SER A 78 -10.59 -15.25 -11.35
N ASP A 79 -10.44 -15.91 -12.51
CA ASP A 79 -9.86 -17.26 -12.51
C ASP A 79 -8.42 -17.29 -11.97
N ASP A 80 -7.68 -16.20 -12.13
CA ASP A 80 -6.26 -16.15 -11.78
C ASP A 80 -5.93 -15.24 -10.60
N PHE A 81 -6.85 -14.36 -10.20
CA PHE A 81 -6.60 -13.35 -9.19
C PHE A 81 -7.72 -13.27 -8.17
N GLU A 82 -7.35 -13.05 -6.93
CA GLU A 82 -8.28 -12.64 -5.88
C GLU A 82 -7.77 -11.33 -5.30
N ILE A 83 -8.60 -10.29 -5.34
CA ILE A 83 -8.25 -8.96 -4.86
C ILE A 83 -9.07 -8.65 -3.63
N THR A 84 -8.40 -8.31 -2.54
CA THR A 84 -9.04 -7.89 -1.29
C THR A 84 -8.33 -6.66 -0.75
N GLY A 85 -9.05 -5.85 0.00
CA GLY A 85 -8.47 -4.70 0.67
C GLY A 85 -9.44 -3.55 0.83
N PHE A 86 -8.87 -2.35 0.92
CA PHE A 86 -9.62 -1.13 1.17
C PHE A 86 -9.11 0.00 0.30
N ILE A 87 -10.02 0.89 -0.07
CA ILE A 87 -9.67 2.09 -0.81
C ILE A 87 -10.35 3.29 -0.16
N GLY A 88 -9.65 4.42 -0.06
CA GLY A 88 -10.17 5.61 0.59
C GLY A 88 -11.24 6.32 -0.23
N LYS A 89 -12.25 6.85 0.45
CA LYS A 89 -13.26 7.71 -0.19
C LYS A 89 -12.63 9.02 -0.66
N PRO A 90 -13.26 9.74 -1.60
CA PRO A 90 -12.71 10.99 -2.12
C PRO A 90 -12.44 12.07 -1.07
N GLY A 91 -13.08 12.01 0.09
CA GLY A 91 -12.88 12.96 1.18
C GLY A 91 -11.52 12.88 1.87
N ILE A 92 -10.74 11.83 1.63
CA ILE A 92 -9.45 11.61 2.29
C ILE A 92 -8.30 11.45 1.29
N LEU A 93 -8.36 12.19 0.18
CA LEU A 93 -7.30 12.14 -0.83
C LEU A 93 -6.00 12.75 -0.30
N LYS A 94 -4.87 12.25 -0.81
CA LYS A 94 -3.53 12.73 -0.47
C LYS A 94 -2.85 13.38 -1.67
N LYS A 95 -1.88 14.25 -1.39
CA LYS A 95 -1.16 14.98 -2.44
C LYS A 95 -0.01 14.20 -3.06
N ASN A 96 0.28 13.01 -2.57
CA ASN A 96 1.36 12.18 -3.10
C ASN A 96 0.88 10.74 -3.28
N ARG A 97 1.69 9.95 -3.99
CA ARG A 97 1.40 8.56 -4.31
C ARG A 97 1.92 7.56 -3.27
N ASN A 98 2.45 8.03 -2.16
CA ASN A 98 3.07 7.17 -1.16
C ASN A 98 2.08 6.27 -0.42
N HIS A 99 0.78 6.52 -0.60
CA HIS A 99 -0.28 5.78 0.07
C HIS A 99 -0.93 4.71 -0.82
N PHE A 100 -0.31 4.39 -1.93
CA PHE A 100 -0.66 3.21 -2.74
C PHE A 100 0.06 2.00 -2.15
N ASN A 101 -0.62 1.30 -1.24
CA ASN A 101 -0.09 0.12 -0.57
C ASN A 101 -0.63 -1.11 -1.29
N THR A 102 0.13 -1.59 -2.28
CA THR A 102 -0.25 -2.74 -3.10
C THR A 102 0.66 -3.91 -2.77
N PHE A 103 0.05 -5.07 -2.53
CA PHE A 103 0.76 -6.28 -2.19
C PHE A 103 0.35 -7.41 -3.12
N VAL A 104 1.29 -8.24 -3.51
CA VAL A 104 1.03 -9.47 -4.26
C VAL A 104 1.51 -10.64 -3.42
N ASN A 105 0.57 -11.51 -3.04
CA ASN A 105 0.85 -12.64 -2.13
C ASN A 105 1.58 -12.20 -0.86
N GLY A 106 1.16 -11.06 -0.30
CA GLY A 106 1.75 -10.52 0.93
C GLY A 106 3.07 -9.76 0.77
N ARG A 107 3.54 -9.59 -0.46
CA ARG A 107 4.78 -8.85 -0.73
C ARG A 107 4.48 -7.47 -1.28
N ILE A 108 5.19 -6.47 -0.78
CA ILE A 108 5.08 -5.09 -1.27
C ILE A 108 5.50 -5.05 -2.74
N VAL A 109 4.65 -4.47 -3.58
CA VAL A 109 4.95 -4.28 -5.01
C VAL A 109 4.88 -2.80 -5.35
N ARG A 110 5.72 -2.41 -6.31
CA ARG A 110 5.68 -1.09 -6.91
C ARG A 110 5.50 -1.28 -8.41
N ASN A 111 4.25 -1.25 -8.86
CA ASN A 111 3.92 -1.47 -10.25
C ASN A 111 3.12 -0.29 -10.79
N ASN A 112 3.67 0.38 -11.79
CA ASN A 112 3.07 1.59 -12.34
C ASN A 112 1.76 1.32 -13.06
N GLU A 113 1.59 0.16 -13.65
CA GLU A 113 0.34 -0.20 -14.35
C GLU A 113 -0.80 -0.38 -13.36
N ILE A 114 -0.55 -1.06 -12.24
CA ILE A 114 -1.53 -1.24 -11.17
C ILE A 114 -1.89 0.13 -10.58
N ASN A 115 -0.89 0.94 -10.28
CA ASN A 115 -1.12 2.27 -9.71
C ASN A 115 -1.90 3.17 -10.68
N ARG A 116 -1.59 3.08 -11.97
CA ARG A 116 -2.32 3.82 -13.00
C ARG A 116 -3.77 3.38 -13.08
N ALA A 117 -4.03 2.07 -13.05
CA ALA A 117 -5.40 1.54 -13.08
C ALA A 117 -6.23 2.08 -11.91
N ILE A 118 -5.66 2.08 -10.71
CA ILE A 118 -6.32 2.60 -9.52
C ILE A 118 -6.58 4.09 -9.66
N ASN A 119 -5.59 4.84 -10.11
CA ASN A 119 -5.70 6.28 -10.27
C ASN A 119 -6.74 6.65 -11.33
N ASP A 120 -6.78 5.92 -12.42
CA ASP A 120 -7.74 6.17 -13.52
C ASP A 120 -9.17 5.90 -13.07
N ALA A 121 -9.39 4.94 -12.21
CA ALA A 121 -10.70 4.67 -11.64
C ALA A 121 -11.24 5.85 -10.82
N TYR A 122 -10.36 6.67 -10.28
CA TYR A 122 -10.71 7.85 -9.49
C TYR A 122 -10.63 9.17 -10.26
N ASN A 123 -10.19 9.14 -11.52
CA ASN A 123 -9.87 10.34 -12.27
C ASN A 123 -11.06 11.31 -12.42
N THR A 124 -12.27 10.77 -12.53
CA THR A 124 -13.50 11.58 -12.69
C THR A 124 -13.91 12.28 -11.38
N TYR A 125 -13.42 11.81 -10.24
CA TYR A 125 -13.92 12.19 -8.92
C TYR A 125 -12.89 12.91 -8.06
N LYS A 126 -11.70 13.14 -8.57
CA LYS A 126 -10.65 13.82 -7.82
C LYS A 126 -10.05 14.95 -8.64
N HIS A 127 -9.48 15.92 -7.94
CA HIS A 127 -8.67 16.96 -8.57
C HIS A 127 -7.32 16.41 -8.98
N GLU A 128 -6.76 16.96 -10.04
CA GLU A 128 -5.41 16.62 -10.47
C GLU A 128 -4.42 16.88 -9.33
N GLY A 129 -3.49 15.97 -9.16
CA GLY A 129 -2.49 16.06 -8.09
C GLY A 129 -2.90 15.44 -6.78
N PHE A 130 -4.12 14.89 -6.67
CA PHE A 130 -4.58 14.17 -5.49
C PHE A 130 -4.72 12.69 -5.79
N TYR A 131 -4.43 11.85 -4.79
CA TYR A 131 -4.39 10.40 -4.94
C TYR A 131 -5.12 9.72 -3.79
N PRO A 132 -5.84 8.61 -4.04
CA PRO A 132 -6.51 7.89 -2.96
C PRO A 132 -5.52 7.16 -2.07
N ILE A 133 -5.96 6.87 -0.84
CA ILE A 133 -5.27 5.93 0.03
C ILE A 133 -5.74 4.54 -0.35
N VAL A 134 -4.81 3.64 -0.68
CA VAL A 134 -5.12 2.30 -1.18
C VAL A 134 -4.36 1.27 -0.36
N VAL A 135 -5.06 0.23 0.08
CA VAL A 135 -4.47 -0.94 0.72
C VAL A 135 -5.09 -2.17 0.06
N ILE A 136 -4.39 -2.74 -0.89
CA ILE A 136 -4.90 -3.84 -1.71
C ILE A 136 -3.92 -5.01 -1.66
N ASN A 137 -4.43 -6.19 -1.40
CA ASN A 137 -3.67 -7.44 -1.52
C ASN A 137 -4.22 -8.24 -2.70
N ILE A 138 -3.33 -8.64 -3.58
CA ILE A 138 -3.65 -9.45 -4.76
C ILE A 138 -3.10 -10.84 -4.51
N ALA A 139 -3.98 -11.82 -4.39
CA ALA A 139 -3.60 -13.22 -4.27
C ALA A 139 -3.66 -13.87 -5.66
N THR A 140 -2.57 -14.51 -6.06
CA THR A 140 -2.48 -15.18 -7.35
C THR A 140 -1.52 -16.36 -7.26
N ASP A 141 -1.55 -17.23 -8.27
CA ASP A 141 -0.59 -18.32 -8.37
C ASP A 141 0.82 -17.74 -8.50
N PRO A 142 1.76 -18.15 -7.65
CA PRO A 142 3.14 -17.65 -7.73
C PRO A 142 3.81 -17.85 -9.10
N THR A 143 3.36 -18.81 -9.89
CA THR A 143 3.92 -19.04 -11.23
C THR A 143 3.56 -17.92 -12.21
N LEU A 144 2.55 -17.11 -11.91
CA LEU A 144 2.14 -15.99 -12.75
C LEU A 144 2.89 -14.70 -12.41
N VAL A 145 3.75 -14.72 -11.40
CA VAL A 145 4.47 -13.54 -10.91
C VAL A 145 5.97 -13.75 -11.08
N ASP A 146 6.64 -12.79 -11.73
CA ASP A 146 8.10 -12.81 -11.85
C ASP A 146 8.68 -11.91 -10.75
N VAL A 147 9.29 -12.52 -9.75
CA VAL A 147 9.81 -11.83 -8.56
C VAL A 147 11.31 -11.58 -8.61
N ASN A 148 12.00 -12.01 -9.68
CA ASN A 148 13.46 -11.97 -9.74
C ASN A 148 14.02 -10.87 -10.65
N ILE A 149 13.17 -10.01 -11.20
CA ILE A 149 13.59 -8.98 -12.16
C ILE A 149 14.35 -7.84 -11.47
N HIS A 150 13.92 -7.45 -10.25
CA HIS A 150 14.52 -6.32 -9.55
C HIS A 150 15.17 -6.73 -8.24
N PRO A 151 16.35 -6.15 -7.91
CA PRO A 151 17.02 -6.46 -6.65
C PRO A 151 16.20 -6.07 -5.42
N THR A 152 15.40 -5.01 -5.51
CA THR A 152 14.56 -4.56 -4.40
C THR A 152 13.34 -5.43 -4.17
N LYS A 153 12.96 -6.22 -5.15
CA LYS A 153 11.76 -7.07 -5.12
C LYS A 153 10.46 -6.30 -4.86
N GLN A 154 10.49 -4.98 -5.05
CA GLN A 154 9.30 -4.14 -4.92
C GLN A 154 8.57 -3.97 -6.25
N ASP A 155 9.23 -4.34 -7.33
CA ASP A 155 8.68 -4.26 -8.68
C ASP A 155 8.47 -5.68 -9.18
N ILE A 156 7.24 -6.10 -9.29
CA ILE A 156 6.89 -7.46 -9.71
C ILE A 156 6.19 -7.39 -11.06
N LYS A 157 6.71 -8.17 -12.01
CA LYS A 157 6.11 -8.29 -13.34
C LYS A 157 5.15 -9.46 -13.35
N MET A 158 3.90 -9.19 -13.65
CA MET A 158 2.86 -10.21 -13.69
C MET A 158 2.60 -10.66 -15.14
N SER A 159 2.42 -11.96 -15.35
CA SER A 159 2.21 -12.51 -16.68
C SER A 159 0.83 -12.20 -17.26
N LYS A 160 -0.16 -11.81 -16.44
CA LYS A 160 -1.52 -11.47 -16.87
C LYS A 160 -1.94 -10.08 -16.42
N MET A 161 -1.08 -9.11 -16.66
CA MET A 161 -1.28 -7.74 -16.19
C MET A 161 -2.56 -7.10 -16.76
N ASP A 162 -2.88 -7.35 -18.02
CA ASP A 162 -4.07 -6.78 -18.65
C ASP A 162 -5.36 -7.24 -17.96
N GLU A 163 -5.44 -8.51 -17.62
CA GLU A 163 -6.58 -9.08 -16.92
C GLU A 163 -6.69 -8.48 -15.50
N LEU A 164 -5.57 -8.36 -14.81
CA LEU A 164 -5.53 -7.75 -13.48
C LEU A 164 -5.98 -6.29 -13.54
N THR A 165 -5.49 -5.54 -14.50
CA THR A 165 -5.85 -4.13 -14.68
C THR A 165 -7.34 -3.97 -14.92
N SER A 166 -7.92 -4.80 -15.77
CA SER A 166 -9.37 -4.79 -16.03
C SER A 166 -10.16 -5.09 -14.75
N CYS A 167 -9.69 -6.06 -13.96
CA CYS A 167 -10.31 -6.43 -12.70
C CYS A 167 -10.32 -5.27 -11.70
N LEU A 168 -9.20 -4.56 -11.58
CA LEU A 168 -9.07 -3.41 -10.70
C LEU A 168 -9.99 -2.26 -11.12
N LEU A 169 -10.04 -1.96 -12.41
CA LEU A 169 -10.91 -0.89 -12.93
C LEU A 169 -12.39 -1.19 -12.69
N TYR A 170 -12.77 -2.45 -12.87
CA TYR A 170 -14.16 -2.85 -12.70
C TYR A 170 -14.61 -2.83 -11.25
N THR A 171 -13.72 -3.12 -10.31
CA THR A 171 -14.08 -3.29 -8.90
C THR A 171 -13.86 -2.07 -8.03
N SER A 172 -13.15 -1.05 -8.52
CA SER A 172 -12.95 0.19 -7.75
C SER A 172 -14.29 0.87 -7.50
N PRO A 173 -14.59 1.22 -6.24
CA PRO A 173 -15.88 1.81 -5.92
C PRO A 173 -16.05 3.19 -6.54
N SER A 174 -17.26 3.44 -7.05
CA SER A 174 -17.60 4.77 -7.55
C SER A 174 -18.00 5.68 -6.38
N PRO A 175 -17.43 6.89 -6.27
CA PRO A 175 -17.86 7.84 -5.25
C PRO A 175 -19.32 8.28 -5.37
N ARG A 176 -19.95 8.06 -6.50
CA ARG A 176 -21.37 8.34 -6.71
C ARG A 176 -22.28 7.26 -6.19
N ASP A 177 -21.75 6.07 -5.92
CA ASP A 177 -22.54 4.99 -5.38
C ASP A 177 -22.88 5.30 -3.93
N PRO A 178 -24.16 5.37 -3.57
CA PRO A 178 -24.58 5.80 -2.23
C PRO A 178 -24.37 4.75 -1.14
N LYS A 179 -23.74 3.68 -1.43
CA LYS A 179 -23.50 2.62 -0.43
C LYS A 179 -22.49 2.99 0.62
#